data_470822bea5f03c74f03bc1f4c2961a62
#
_entry.id   470822bea5f03c74f03bc1f4c2961a62
#
_cell.length_a   1.000
_cell.length_b   1.000
_cell.length_c   1.000
_cell.angle_alpha   90.00
_cell.angle_beta   90.00
_cell.angle_gamma   90.00
#
_symmetry.space_group_name_H-M   'P 1'
#
loop_
_entity.id
_entity.type
_entity.pdbx_description
1 polymer ?
#
loop_
_entity_poly.entity_id
_entity_poly.type
_entity_poly.pdbx_seq_one_letter_code
_entity_poly.pdbx_strand_id
1 'polypeptide(L)'
;MGSEHDAEDAREVRATEAADGDDTPSPELRGRPRKRRRHPVVAFLRETVVVLVSALVLSVVIKTFLAQAFYIPSESMEHTLEVGDRLVVNKLTPGPFDLEHGDIVVFLDPGGWLSSVPPDDPNAVEQVLTWIGVLPEHADEHVIKRVIGLPGDQVVCCTDQGQITVNGEAITEPYVADGAAPSDVEFDVVVPEGHLYVLGDNRPHSKDSRYNGGSVGGGFVPVRNVVGTAFVITWPLDRITWLTDPDETFADVPDPS
;
A
#
# COMPACT_ATOMS: atom_id res chain seq x y z
N MET A 1 17.35 85.94 -21.96
CA MET A 1 16.70 86.37 -23.19
C MET A 1 15.33 85.71 -23.11
N GLY A 2 14.41 86.37 -22.70
CA GLY A 2 13.58 87.47 -23.08
C GLY A 2 12.18 86.89 -23.19
N SER A 3 11.40 87.21 -22.43
CA SER A 3 10.39 88.30 -22.29
C SER A 3 9.01 87.77 -22.66
N GLU A 4 8.11 87.73 -21.70
CA GLU A 4 7.25 88.85 -21.35
C GLU A 4 6.02 89.04 -22.25
N HIS A 5 5.01 89.19 -21.52
CA HIS A 5 3.86 90.15 -21.60
C HIS A 5 2.57 89.47 -22.08
N ASP A 6 1.51 89.69 -21.53
CA ASP A 6 0.71 90.56 -20.66
C ASP A 6 -0.73 90.22 -21.01
N ALA A 7 -1.55 90.07 -20.05
CA ALA A 7 -2.46 90.99 -19.40
C ALA A 7 -3.79 91.29 -20.14
N GLU A 8 -4.82 91.20 -19.30
CA GLU A 8 -6.04 92.05 -19.27
C GLU A 8 -7.04 91.87 -20.44
N ASP A 9 -8.26 91.80 -20.18
CA ASP A 9 -9.16 92.74 -19.47
C ASP A 9 -10.58 92.14 -19.34
N ALA A 10 -11.23 92.61 -18.33
CA ALA A 10 -12.55 92.47 -17.84
C ALA A 10 -13.70 92.77 -18.82
N ARG A 11 -14.84 92.26 -18.55
CA ARG A 11 -16.16 92.91 -18.27
C ARG A 11 -17.32 91.92 -18.49
N GLU A 12 -17.95 91.56 -17.42
CA GLU A 12 -19.30 91.91 -17.02
C GLU A 12 -20.31 92.26 -18.14
N VAL A 13 -21.37 91.45 -18.26
CA VAL A 13 -22.77 91.84 -18.35
C VAL A 13 -23.72 90.73 -17.98
N ARG A 14 -24.51 91.01 -17.10
CA ARG A 14 -25.70 90.61 -16.40
C ARG A 14 -26.85 90.16 -17.31
N ALA A 15 -27.62 89.24 -16.76
CA ALA A 15 -29.09 89.23 -16.66
C ALA A 15 -29.84 88.04 -17.32
N THR A 16 -30.58 87.47 -16.47
CA THR A 16 -32.00 87.03 -16.52
C THR A 16 -32.32 85.65 -17.14
N GLU A 17 -32.68 84.75 -16.23
CA GLU A 17 -34.04 84.26 -16.00
C GLU A 17 -34.60 83.32 -17.07
N ALA A 18 -34.74 82.03 -16.69
CA ALA A 18 -36.03 81.29 -16.70
C ALA A 18 -35.86 79.87 -16.22
N ALA A 19 -36.73 79.50 -15.31
CA ALA A 19 -36.96 78.19 -14.79
C ALA A 19 -37.36 77.18 -15.89
N ASP A 20 -36.80 76.02 -15.87
CA ASP A 20 -37.55 74.83 -16.28
C ASP A 20 -37.08 73.61 -15.46
N GLY A 21 -38.06 73.04 -14.79
CA GLY A 21 -37.83 71.86 -13.92
C GLY A 21 -37.63 70.61 -14.75
N ASP A 22 -36.49 70.00 -14.62
CA ASP A 22 -36.29 68.65 -15.09
C ASP A 22 -36.16 67.70 -13.87
N ASP A 23 -37.27 67.06 -13.60
CA ASP A 23 -37.41 65.94 -12.63
C ASP A 23 -36.76 64.68 -13.21
N THR A 24 -35.44 64.59 -13.13
CA THR A 24 -34.74 63.37 -13.39
C THR A 24 -34.67 62.56 -12.08
N PRO A 25 -35.25 61.33 -12.01
CA PRO A 25 -35.16 60.50 -10.82
C PRO A 25 -33.70 60.04 -10.64
N SER A 26 -33.14 60.36 -9.50
CA SER A 26 -31.85 59.88 -9.05
C SER A 26 -31.77 58.33 -9.14
N PRO A 27 -30.66 57.75 -9.69
CA PRO A 27 -30.52 56.32 -9.76
C PRO A 27 -30.44 55.74 -8.33
N GLU A 28 -31.43 54.94 -7.99
CA GLU A 28 -31.43 54.10 -6.77
C GLU A 28 -30.11 53.37 -6.67
N LEU A 29 -29.33 53.68 -5.65
CA LEU A 29 -28.15 52.95 -5.23
C LEU A 29 -28.61 51.55 -4.80
N ARG A 30 -28.64 50.62 -5.78
CA ARG A 30 -28.80 49.18 -5.49
C ARG A 30 -27.75 48.81 -4.46
N GLY A 31 -28.21 48.57 -3.25
CA GLY A 31 -27.39 48.13 -2.14
C GLY A 31 -26.55 46.90 -2.53
N ARG A 32 -25.23 47.07 -2.60
CA ARG A 32 -24.30 45.96 -2.76
C ARG A 32 -24.59 44.93 -1.68
N PRO A 33 -24.78 43.62 -2.03
CA PRO A 33 -25.02 42.60 -1.04
C PRO A 33 -23.88 42.62 -0.04
N ARG A 34 -24.19 42.88 1.23
CA ARG A 34 -23.25 42.77 2.34
C ARG A 34 -22.76 41.33 2.37
N LYS A 35 -21.52 41.06 1.92
CA LYS A 35 -20.83 39.80 2.15
C LYS A 35 -20.85 39.57 3.66
N ARG A 36 -21.63 38.59 4.12
CA ARG A 36 -21.63 38.13 5.51
C ARG A 36 -20.17 37.82 5.89
N ARG A 37 -19.57 38.61 6.75
CA ARG A 37 -18.26 38.32 7.36
C ARG A 37 -18.45 37.01 8.17
N ARG A 38 -18.04 35.93 7.58
CA ARG A 38 -17.92 34.64 8.32
C ARG A 38 -16.89 34.90 9.41
N HIS A 39 -17.21 34.53 10.66
CA HIS A 39 -16.28 34.64 11.77
C HIS A 39 -15.01 33.88 11.40
N PRO A 40 -13.80 34.49 11.51
CA PRO A 40 -12.56 33.84 11.07
C PRO A 40 -12.31 32.52 11.79
N VAL A 41 -12.74 32.40 13.07
CA VAL A 41 -12.65 31.16 13.84
C VAL A 41 -13.48 30.03 13.24
N VAL A 42 -14.72 30.32 12.79
CA VAL A 42 -15.59 29.31 12.18
C VAL A 42 -15.05 28.88 10.82
N ALA A 43 -14.48 29.79 10.05
CA ALA A 43 -13.82 29.46 8.79
C ALA A 43 -12.60 28.55 9.01
N PHE A 44 -11.75 28.92 9.97
CA PHE A 44 -10.57 28.12 10.36
C PHE A 44 -10.97 26.71 10.85
N LEU A 45 -11.93 26.61 11.77
CA LEU A 45 -12.43 25.33 12.26
C LEU A 45 -12.97 24.45 11.13
N ARG A 46 -13.75 25.03 10.21
CA ARG A 46 -14.25 24.28 9.06
C ARG A 46 -13.14 23.77 8.17
N GLU A 47 -12.14 24.61 7.88
CA GLU A 47 -10.99 24.22 7.05
C GLU A 47 -10.20 23.09 7.73
N THR A 48 -9.93 23.19 9.03
CA THR A 48 -9.26 22.15 9.80
C THR A 48 -10.05 20.83 9.76
N VAL A 49 -11.37 20.87 9.97
CA VAL A 49 -12.22 19.68 9.91
C VAL A 49 -12.19 19.06 8.51
N VAL A 50 -12.28 19.87 7.46
CA VAL A 50 -12.22 19.37 6.06
C VAL A 50 -10.89 18.69 5.79
N VAL A 51 -9.76 19.29 6.23
CA VAL A 51 -8.43 18.68 6.07
C VAL A 51 -8.33 17.34 6.83
N LEU A 52 -8.79 17.31 8.09
CA LEU A 52 -8.76 16.08 8.89
C LEU A 52 -9.63 14.97 8.28
N VAL A 53 -10.84 15.32 7.84
CA VAL A 53 -11.75 14.35 7.20
C VAL A 53 -11.17 13.85 5.88
N SER A 54 -10.62 14.73 5.05
CA SER A 54 -10.02 14.31 3.78
C SER A 54 -8.76 13.45 3.99
N ALA A 55 -7.93 13.77 4.99
CA ALA A 55 -6.78 12.95 5.36
C ALA A 55 -7.21 11.56 5.87
N LEU A 56 -8.26 11.50 6.71
CA LEU A 56 -8.80 10.24 7.19
C LEU A 56 -9.37 9.40 6.03
N VAL A 57 -10.17 10.00 5.15
CA VAL A 57 -10.71 9.30 3.98
C VAL A 57 -9.60 8.77 3.09
N LEU A 58 -8.57 9.59 2.82
CA LEU A 58 -7.42 9.17 2.02
C LEU A 58 -6.66 8.01 2.69
N SER A 59 -6.44 8.09 4.00
CA SER A 59 -5.80 7.01 4.77
C SER A 59 -6.57 5.70 4.68
N VAL A 60 -7.90 5.76 4.82
CA VAL A 60 -8.76 4.57 4.70
C VAL A 60 -8.69 3.99 3.28
N VAL A 61 -8.73 4.84 2.24
CA VAL A 61 -8.61 4.39 0.84
C VAL A 61 -7.27 3.70 0.60
N ILE A 62 -6.15 4.30 1.05
CA ILE A 62 -4.82 3.70 0.90
C ILE A 62 -4.78 2.34 1.61
N LYS A 63 -5.15 2.28 2.89
CA LYS A 63 -5.15 1.04 3.68
C LYS A 63 -6.04 -0.05 3.09
N THR A 64 -7.20 0.32 2.57
CA THR A 64 -8.16 -0.67 2.05
C THR A 64 -7.73 -1.25 0.71
N PHE A 65 -7.18 -0.43 -0.18
CA PHE A 65 -6.99 -0.80 -1.58
C PHE A 65 -5.54 -0.87 -2.06
N LEU A 66 -4.60 -0.15 -1.42
CA LEU A 66 -3.25 -0.03 -1.95
C LEU A 66 -2.19 -0.73 -1.11
N ALA A 67 -2.13 -0.43 0.18
CA ALA A 67 -1.02 -0.88 1.00
C ALA A 67 -1.42 -1.13 2.45
N GLN A 68 -0.80 -2.13 3.06
CA GLN A 68 -1.05 -2.53 4.44
C GLN A 68 0.27 -2.85 5.15
N ALA A 69 0.41 -2.39 6.39
CA ALA A 69 1.58 -2.68 7.20
C ALA A 69 1.39 -3.97 8.00
N PHE A 70 2.44 -4.81 8.04
CA PHE A 70 2.49 -6.05 8.82
C PHE A 70 3.71 -6.06 9.73
N TYR A 71 3.60 -6.82 10.81
CA TYR A 71 4.67 -7.15 11.74
C TYR A 71 5.06 -8.60 11.57
N ILE A 72 6.36 -8.91 11.64
CA ILE A 72 6.90 -10.27 11.48
C ILE A 72 7.14 -10.88 12.86
N PRO A 73 6.33 -11.86 13.28
CA PRO A 73 6.48 -12.52 14.58
C PRO A 73 7.31 -13.80 14.53
N SER A 74 7.59 -14.36 13.34
CA SER A 74 8.18 -15.69 13.18
C SER A 74 9.50 -15.67 12.41
N GLU A 75 10.33 -16.67 12.67
CA GLU A 75 11.65 -16.87 12.07
C GLU A 75 11.61 -17.52 10.67
N SER A 76 10.43 -17.88 10.16
CA SER A 76 10.32 -18.72 8.95
C SER A 76 10.83 -18.06 7.65
N MET A 77 11.09 -16.75 7.66
CA MET A 77 11.61 -15.98 6.56
C MET A 77 12.95 -15.31 6.92
N GLU A 78 13.61 -15.72 8.01
CA GLU A 78 14.94 -15.22 8.40
C GLU A 78 15.92 -15.36 7.24
N HIS A 79 16.90 -14.49 7.19
CA HIS A 79 17.79 -14.06 6.12
C HIS A 79 17.18 -12.97 5.23
N THR A 80 15.89 -13.03 4.91
CA THR A 80 15.18 -11.96 4.20
C THR A 80 14.44 -11.05 5.18
N LEU A 81 13.62 -11.64 6.05
CA LEU A 81 12.83 -10.93 7.06
C LEU A 81 13.17 -11.46 8.46
N GLU A 82 13.52 -10.54 9.36
CA GLU A 82 13.84 -10.89 10.74
C GLU A 82 12.62 -10.74 11.66
N VAL A 83 12.62 -11.46 12.77
CA VAL A 83 11.61 -11.28 13.82
C VAL A 83 11.66 -9.85 14.34
N GLY A 84 10.53 -9.15 14.30
CA GLY A 84 10.43 -7.75 14.71
C GLY A 84 10.40 -6.75 13.56
N ASP A 85 10.68 -7.19 12.33
CA ASP A 85 10.55 -6.35 11.16
C ASP A 85 9.11 -5.87 10.95
N ARG A 86 8.96 -4.66 10.43
CA ARG A 86 7.68 -4.15 9.93
C ARG A 86 7.82 -3.89 8.45
N LEU A 87 6.91 -4.42 7.70
CA LEU A 87 6.91 -4.33 6.24
C LEU A 87 5.61 -3.74 5.73
N VAL A 88 5.65 -3.29 4.49
CA VAL A 88 4.46 -2.84 3.76
C VAL A 88 4.18 -3.83 2.63
N VAL A 89 2.92 -4.19 2.53
CA VAL A 89 2.36 -5.11 1.54
C VAL A 89 1.58 -4.32 0.51
N ASN A 90 1.86 -4.57 -0.76
CA ASN A 90 1.10 -4.07 -1.90
C ASN A 90 -0.15 -4.94 -2.11
N LYS A 91 -1.33 -4.35 -2.01
CA LYS A 91 -2.62 -5.05 -2.18
C LYS A 91 -3.13 -5.05 -3.62
N LEU A 92 -2.39 -4.47 -4.54
CA LEU A 92 -2.72 -4.50 -5.96
C LEU A 92 -2.29 -5.81 -6.63
N THR A 93 -1.56 -6.66 -5.91
CA THR A 93 -1.19 -8.03 -6.29
C THR A 93 -1.77 -9.01 -5.25
N PRO A 94 -2.51 -10.08 -5.62
CA PRO A 94 -3.09 -10.31 -6.92
C PRO A 94 -4.30 -9.41 -7.19
N GLY A 95 -4.39 -8.87 -8.37
CA GLY A 95 -5.52 -8.00 -8.75
C GLY A 95 -5.24 -7.33 -10.08
N PRO A 96 -4.91 -6.00 -10.13
CA PRO A 96 -4.44 -5.37 -11.35
C PRO A 96 -3.05 -5.85 -11.82
N PHE A 97 -2.24 -6.41 -10.92
CA PHE A 97 -0.94 -6.99 -11.20
C PHE A 97 -0.95 -8.48 -10.88
N ASP A 98 -0.25 -9.26 -11.69
CA ASP A 98 -0.12 -10.69 -11.51
C ASP A 98 0.93 -11.01 -10.43
N LEU A 99 0.86 -12.21 -9.88
CA LEU A 99 1.89 -12.78 -9.01
C LEU A 99 3.01 -13.36 -9.86
N GLU A 100 4.24 -13.19 -9.39
CA GLU A 100 5.44 -13.68 -10.04
C GLU A 100 6.20 -14.66 -9.14
N HIS A 101 7.04 -15.49 -9.75
CA HIS A 101 7.96 -16.32 -8.97
C HIS A 101 8.89 -15.44 -8.15
N GLY A 102 9.17 -15.85 -6.91
CA GLY A 102 10.02 -15.06 -6.02
C GLY A 102 9.27 -14.04 -5.16
N ASP A 103 8.04 -13.69 -5.51
CA ASP A 103 7.18 -12.80 -4.72
C ASP A 103 7.07 -13.25 -3.26
N ILE A 104 7.28 -12.34 -2.33
CA ILE A 104 7.01 -12.60 -0.91
C ILE A 104 5.56 -12.25 -0.62
N VAL A 105 4.73 -13.27 -0.46
CA VAL A 105 3.30 -13.10 -0.27
C VAL A 105 2.88 -13.19 1.19
N VAL A 106 1.96 -12.30 1.58
CA VAL A 106 1.19 -12.40 2.83
C VAL A 106 -0.18 -12.96 2.48
N PHE A 107 -0.59 -14.01 3.17
CA PHE A 107 -1.85 -14.69 2.91
C PHE A 107 -2.54 -15.16 4.19
N LEU A 108 -3.86 -15.31 4.14
CA LEU A 108 -4.65 -15.91 5.21
C LEU A 108 -4.38 -17.41 5.27
N ASP A 109 -4.27 -17.96 6.48
CA ASP A 109 -4.09 -19.40 6.69
C ASP A 109 -5.11 -20.21 5.87
N PRO A 110 -4.66 -21.08 4.95
CA PRO A 110 -5.58 -21.90 4.16
C PRO A 110 -6.34 -22.94 5.01
N GLY A 111 -5.91 -23.15 6.23
CA GLY A 111 -6.49 -24.06 7.21
C GLY A 111 -5.48 -25.03 7.81
N GLY A 112 -5.08 -24.78 9.05
CA GLY A 112 -4.23 -25.67 9.84
C GLY A 112 -2.72 -25.49 9.67
N TRP A 113 -2.27 -24.43 9.01
CA TRP A 113 -0.85 -24.08 8.95
C TRP A 113 -0.38 -23.45 10.25
N LEU A 114 -1.20 -22.59 10.81
CA LEU A 114 -0.97 -21.98 12.13
C LEU A 114 -1.55 -22.86 13.22
N SER A 115 -0.83 -22.95 14.34
CA SER A 115 -1.40 -23.53 15.56
C SER A 115 -2.49 -22.56 16.04
N SER A 116 -3.70 -23.07 16.29
CA SER A 116 -4.80 -22.27 16.83
C SER A 116 -4.48 -21.80 18.25
N VAL A 117 -3.76 -20.70 18.38
CA VAL A 117 -3.71 -19.93 19.60
C VAL A 117 -4.94 -19.02 19.57
N PRO A 118 -5.82 -19.05 20.60
CA PRO A 118 -6.93 -18.12 20.63
C PRO A 118 -6.37 -16.69 20.56
N PRO A 119 -6.85 -15.85 19.66
CA PRO A 119 -6.40 -14.46 19.60
C PRO A 119 -6.72 -13.78 20.93
N ASP A 120 -5.77 -13.02 21.46
CA ASP A 120 -6.06 -12.07 22.53
C ASP A 120 -7.09 -11.08 22.00
N ASP A 121 -8.23 -10.95 22.68
CA ASP A 121 -9.28 -10.01 22.29
C ASP A 121 -8.73 -8.57 22.35
N PRO A 122 -8.51 -7.91 21.20
CA PRO A 122 -7.95 -6.56 21.21
C PRO A 122 -8.94 -5.61 21.88
N ASN A 123 -8.45 -4.72 22.73
CA ASN A 123 -9.30 -3.72 23.34
C ASN A 123 -9.86 -2.73 22.29
N ALA A 124 -10.96 -2.02 22.62
CA ALA A 124 -11.64 -1.12 21.68
C ALA A 124 -10.73 0.00 21.11
N VAL A 125 -9.71 0.42 21.87
CA VAL A 125 -8.75 1.43 21.43
C VAL A 125 -7.78 0.85 20.41
N GLU A 126 -7.28 -0.36 20.65
CA GLU A 126 -6.42 -1.08 19.70
C GLU A 126 -7.17 -1.37 18.41
N GLN A 127 -8.43 -1.82 18.48
CA GLN A 127 -9.26 -2.02 17.29
C GLN A 127 -9.38 -0.74 16.46
N VAL A 128 -9.66 0.41 17.10
CA VAL A 128 -9.75 1.69 16.39
C VAL A 128 -8.41 2.09 15.80
N LEU A 129 -7.31 1.96 16.54
CA LEU A 129 -5.96 2.32 16.08
C LEU A 129 -5.50 1.40 14.91
N THR A 130 -5.83 0.12 14.95
CA THR A 130 -5.59 -0.82 13.86
C THR A 130 -6.46 -0.47 12.65
N TRP A 131 -7.75 -0.18 12.88
CA TRP A 131 -8.67 0.20 11.80
C TRP A 131 -8.22 1.47 11.06
N ILE A 132 -7.74 2.51 11.77
CA ILE A 132 -7.22 3.74 11.15
C ILE A 132 -5.79 3.60 10.61
N GLY A 133 -5.13 2.44 10.80
CA GLY A 133 -3.79 2.14 10.27
C GLY A 133 -2.63 2.66 11.10
N VAL A 134 -2.86 3.05 12.36
CA VAL A 134 -1.80 3.47 13.31
C VAL A 134 -1.08 2.25 13.88
N LEU A 135 -1.81 1.16 14.14
CA LEU A 135 -1.24 -0.12 14.55
C LEU A 135 -1.28 -1.11 13.38
N PRO A 136 -0.25 -1.98 13.25
CA PRO A 136 -0.26 -3.08 12.28
C PRO A 136 -1.37 -4.07 12.65
N GLU A 137 -1.91 -4.78 11.65
CA GLU A 137 -2.83 -5.89 11.91
C GLU A 137 -2.12 -7.02 12.65
N HIS A 138 -2.87 -7.74 13.50
CA HIS A 138 -2.34 -8.88 14.23
C HIS A 138 -1.98 -9.99 13.25
N ALA A 139 -0.78 -10.56 13.43
CA ALA A 139 -0.26 -11.59 12.54
C ALA A 139 -0.90 -12.97 12.74
N ASP A 140 -1.88 -13.09 13.66
CA ASP A 140 -2.38 -14.37 14.16
C ASP A 140 -3.14 -15.21 13.12
N GLU A 141 -3.57 -14.60 12.02
CA GLU A 141 -4.26 -15.29 10.92
C GLU A 141 -3.47 -15.22 9.60
N HIS A 142 -2.33 -14.51 9.57
CA HIS A 142 -1.58 -14.26 8.36
C HIS A 142 -0.26 -15.03 8.37
N VAL A 143 0.05 -15.63 7.24
CA VAL A 143 1.30 -16.33 6.96
C VAL A 143 2.07 -15.54 5.90
N ILE A 144 3.40 -15.52 6.02
CA ILE A 144 4.26 -14.92 5.01
C ILE A 144 5.24 -15.96 4.49
N LYS A 145 5.32 -16.10 3.15
CA LYS A 145 6.19 -17.05 2.45
C LYS A 145 6.58 -16.49 1.08
N ARG A 146 7.58 -17.13 0.45
CA ARG A 146 7.98 -16.85 -0.92
C ARG A 146 7.29 -17.79 -1.90
N VAL A 147 6.82 -17.25 -3.02
CA VAL A 147 6.24 -18.01 -4.13
C VAL A 147 7.37 -18.72 -4.88
N ILE A 148 7.27 -20.05 -4.94
CA ILE A 148 8.20 -20.90 -5.69
C ILE A 148 7.51 -21.45 -6.93
N GLY A 149 6.22 -21.77 -6.85
CA GLY A 149 5.44 -22.28 -7.99
C GLY A 149 4.15 -21.51 -8.15
N LEU A 150 3.86 -21.13 -9.38
CA LEU A 150 2.64 -20.51 -9.87
C LEU A 150 1.66 -21.57 -10.38
N PRO A 151 0.39 -21.24 -10.64
CA PRO A 151 -0.59 -22.19 -11.19
C PRO A 151 -0.09 -22.88 -12.47
N GLY A 152 -0.11 -24.20 -12.49
CA GLY A 152 0.37 -25.03 -13.60
C GLY A 152 1.82 -25.49 -13.49
N ASP A 153 2.65 -24.85 -12.67
CA ASP A 153 4.05 -25.22 -12.52
C ASP A 153 4.24 -26.59 -11.90
N GLN A 154 5.25 -27.31 -12.39
CA GLN A 154 5.81 -28.48 -11.72
C GLN A 154 7.01 -28.05 -10.86
N VAL A 155 6.93 -28.28 -9.56
CA VAL A 155 8.01 -27.99 -8.60
C VAL A 155 8.54 -29.29 -8.02
N VAL A 156 9.84 -29.52 -8.18
CA VAL A 156 10.49 -30.78 -7.77
C VAL A 156 11.68 -30.49 -6.87
N CYS A 157 11.82 -31.22 -5.80
CA CYS A 157 13.03 -31.29 -5.00
C CYS A 157 13.53 -32.74 -4.91
N CYS A 158 14.80 -33.00 -5.17
CA CYS A 158 15.85 -32.07 -5.55
C CYS A 158 16.70 -32.71 -6.67
N THR A 159 17.45 -31.91 -7.41
CA THR A 159 18.45 -32.42 -8.34
C THR A 159 19.58 -33.15 -7.59
N ASP A 160 20.47 -33.86 -8.31
CA ASP A 160 21.69 -34.44 -7.75
C ASP A 160 22.61 -33.43 -7.06
N GLN A 161 22.48 -32.14 -7.43
CA GLN A 161 23.22 -31.02 -6.83
C GLN A 161 22.48 -30.39 -5.64
N GLY A 162 21.31 -30.92 -5.30
CA GLY A 162 20.52 -30.45 -4.18
C GLY A 162 19.75 -29.16 -4.47
N GLN A 163 19.37 -28.89 -5.73
CA GLN A 163 18.60 -27.70 -6.11
C GLN A 163 17.12 -28.06 -6.34
N ILE A 164 16.22 -27.12 -6.05
CA ILE A 164 14.83 -27.20 -6.50
C ILE A 164 14.77 -26.92 -8.00
N THR A 165 13.87 -27.60 -8.69
CA THR A 165 13.54 -27.28 -10.09
C THR A 165 12.10 -26.78 -10.20
N VAL A 166 11.89 -25.83 -11.08
CA VAL A 166 10.58 -25.35 -11.51
C VAL A 166 10.46 -25.57 -13.01
N ASN A 167 9.46 -26.33 -13.44
CA ASN A 167 9.27 -26.72 -14.85
C ASN A 167 10.51 -27.36 -15.50
N GLY A 168 11.29 -28.08 -14.67
CA GLY A 168 12.52 -28.76 -15.09
C GLY A 168 13.78 -27.88 -15.04
N GLU A 169 13.68 -26.58 -14.83
CA GLU A 169 14.80 -25.65 -14.69
C GLU A 169 15.25 -25.59 -13.22
N ALA A 170 16.55 -25.74 -12.96
CA ALA A 170 17.12 -25.71 -11.61
C ALA A 170 17.33 -24.26 -11.14
N ILE A 171 16.76 -23.90 -10.01
CA ILE A 171 16.87 -22.56 -9.46
C ILE A 171 18.01 -22.45 -8.43
N THR A 172 18.70 -21.31 -8.44
CA THR A 172 19.69 -20.94 -7.42
C THR A 172 19.08 -19.91 -6.49
N GLU A 173 19.00 -20.23 -5.20
CA GLU A 173 18.22 -19.48 -4.23
C GLU A 173 19.11 -18.69 -3.25
N PRO A 174 19.54 -17.47 -3.60
CA PRO A 174 20.48 -16.68 -2.79
C PRO A 174 19.89 -16.17 -1.47
N TYR A 175 18.58 -16.24 -1.31
CA TYR A 175 17.84 -15.87 -0.10
C TYR A 175 17.79 -16.96 0.95
N VAL A 176 18.20 -18.19 0.61
CA VAL A 176 18.32 -19.30 1.57
C VAL A 176 19.69 -19.21 2.23
N ALA A 177 19.74 -19.55 3.54
CA ALA A 177 20.99 -19.53 4.30
C ALA A 177 22.10 -20.35 3.64
N ASP A 178 23.33 -19.82 3.67
CA ASP A 178 24.51 -20.52 3.18
C ASP A 178 24.64 -21.91 3.83
N GLY A 179 24.70 -22.95 3.00
CA GLY A 179 24.83 -24.33 3.43
C GLY A 179 23.54 -24.99 3.95
N ALA A 180 22.42 -24.28 3.97
CA ALA A 180 21.13 -24.91 4.22
C ALA A 180 20.67 -25.71 3.00
N ALA A 181 20.15 -26.91 3.22
CA ALA A 181 19.50 -27.65 2.16
C ALA A 181 18.23 -26.94 1.70
N PRO A 182 17.92 -26.87 0.40
CA PRO A 182 16.71 -26.25 -0.12
C PRO A 182 15.44 -26.95 0.38
N SER A 183 15.53 -28.23 0.70
CA SER A 183 14.51 -29.00 1.43
C SER A 183 15.13 -30.21 2.08
N ASP A 184 14.58 -30.63 3.22
CA ASP A 184 14.85 -31.91 3.91
C ASP A 184 13.79 -32.97 3.57
N VAL A 185 12.80 -32.63 2.78
CA VAL A 185 11.77 -33.52 2.23
C VAL A 185 11.80 -33.48 0.70
N GLU A 186 11.75 -34.67 0.09
CA GLU A 186 11.56 -34.80 -1.35
C GLU A 186 10.08 -34.51 -1.69
N PHE A 187 9.86 -33.80 -2.79
CA PHE A 187 8.55 -33.59 -3.35
C PHE A 187 8.60 -33.43 -4.89
N ASP A 188 7.53 -33.85 -5.53
CA ASP A 188 7.25 -33.63 -6.95
C ASP A 188 5.76 -33.27 -7.03
N VAL A 189 5.47 -32.00 -7.29
CA VAL A 189 4.11 -31.48 -7.24
C VAL A 189 3.83 -30.63 -8.47
N VAL A 190 2.60 -30.73 -8.97
CA VAL A 190 2.06 -29.80 -9.96
C VAL A 190 1.10 -28.86 -9.24
N VAL A 191 1.34 -27.56 -9.35
CA VAL A 191 0.55 -26.54 -8.68
C VAL A 191 -0.84 -26.45 -9.32
N PRO A 192 -1.93 -26.69 -8.58
CA PRO A 192 -3.27 -26.60 -9.15
C PRO A 192 -3.63 -25.19 -9.61
N GLU A 193 -4.53 -25.08 -10.57
CA GLU A 193 -5.09 -23.78 -11.02
C GLU A 193 -5.63 -22.95 -9.82
N GLY A 194 -5.28 -21.68 -9.81
CA GLY A 194 -5.68 -20.72 -8.77
C GLY A 194 -5.01 -20.95 -7.41
N HIS A 195 -3.90 -21.71 -7.36
CA HIS A 195 -3.12 -21.97 -6.16
C HIS A 195 -1.64 -21.61 -6.36
N LEU A 196 -0.92 -21.51 -5.24
CA LEU A 196 0.51 -21.25 -5.19
C LEU A 196 1.20 -22.36 -4.39
N TYR A 197 2.46 -22.64 -4.73
CA TYR A 197 3.36 -23.43 -3.90
C TYR A 197 4.39 -22.48 -3.29
N VAL A 198 4.44 -22.42 -1.96
CA VAL A 198 5.20 -21.39 -1.25
C VAL A 198 6.17 -22.01 -0.24
N LEU A 199 7.36 -21.45 -0.12
CA LEU A 199 8.37 -21.88 0.85
C LEU A 199 8.82 -20.71 1.72
N GLY A 200 9.29 -21.00 2.93
CA GLY A 200 10.00 -20.02 3.74
C GLY A 200 11.48 -19.97 3.39
N ASP A 201 12.08 -18.79 3.49
CA ASP A 201 13.50 -18.60 3.20
C ASP A 201 14.38 -19.28 4.26
N ASN A 202 13.92 -19.33 5.52
CA ASN A 202 14.53 -20.16 6.58
C ASN A 202 14.03 -21.60 6.47
N ARG A 203 14.55 -22.34 5.48
CA ARG A 203 14.13 -23.70 5.11
C ARG A 203 13.95 -24.67 6.26
N PRO A 204 14.90 -24.80 7.22
CA PRO A 204 14.77 -25.73 8.34
C PRO A 204 13.73 -25.33 9.38
N HIS A 205 13.38 -24.03 9.47
CA HIS A 205 12.46 -23.49 10.48
C HIS A 205 11.15 -22.97 9.87
N SER A 206 10.79 -23.46 8.68
CA SER A 206 9.57 -23.04 8.00
C SER A 206 8.58 -24.18 7.87
N LYS A 207 7.41 -24.02 8.48
CA LYS A 207 6.24 -24.87 8.22
C LYS A 207 5.47 -24.27 7.04
N ASP A 208 5.80 -24.72 5.83
CA ASP A 208 5.29 -24.20 4.56
C ASP A 208 4.58 -25.29 3.73
N SER A 209 4.48 -25.12 2.41
CA SER A 209 3.80 -26.06 1.50
C SER A 209 4.29 -27.48 1.66
N ARG A 210 5.58 -27.71 1.92
CA ARG A 210 6.21 -29.02 2.07
C ARG A 210 5.58 -29.86 3.20
N TYR A 211 5.25 -29.21 4.31
CA TYR A 211 4.77 -29.88 5.53
C TYR A 211 3.24 -29.84 5.67
N ASN A 212 2.57 -29.11 4.83
CA ASN A 212 1.12 -28.94 4.89
C ASN A 212 0.36 -29.78 3.87
N GLY A 213 1.01 -30.75 3.22
CA GLY A 213 0.38 -31.68 2.27
C GLY A 213 -0.81 -32.46 2.82
N GLY A 214 -0.86 -32.67 4.14
CA GLY A 214 -1.99 -33.30 4.83
C GLY A 214 -3.09 -32.35 5.28
N SER A 215 -2.91 -31.04 5.12
CA SER A 215 -3.86 -30.00 5.49
C SER A 215 -4.93 -29.81 4.42
N VAL A 216 -5.98 -29.02 4.74
CA VAL A 216 -6.98 -28.59 3.76
C VAL A 216 -6.27 -27.85 2.62
N GLY A 217 -6.47 -28.30 1.38
CA GLY A 217 -5.78 -27.72 0.22
C GLY A 217 -4.47 -28.42 -0.18
N GLY A 218 -4.03 -29.48 0.53
CA GLY A 218 -2.88 -30.29 0.10
C GLY A 218 -1.54 -29.54 0.13
N GLY A 219 -1.39 -28.55 1.01
CA GLY A 219 -0.18 -27.72 1.09
C GLY A 219 -0.14 -26.54 0.10
N PHE A 220 -1.12 -26.40 -0.76
CA PHE A 220 -1.22 -25.30 -1.69
C PHE A 220 -1.98 -24.10 -1.08
N VAL A 221 -1.56 -22.87 -1.44
CA VAL A 221 -2.20 -21.64 -1.00
C VAL A 221 -3.13 -21.15 -2.10
N PRO A 222 -4.45 -21.05 -1.85
CA PRO A 222 -5.35 -20.45 -2.83
C PRO A 222 -4.98 -18.99 -3.09
N VAL A 223 -4.88 -18.59 -4.35
CA VAL A 223 -4.59 -17.19 -4.74
C VAL A 223 -5.55 -16.20 -4.09
N ARG A 224 -6.82 -16.56 -3.91
CA ARG A 224 -7.83 -15.75 -3.22
C ARG A 224 -7.52 -15.47 -1.74
N ASN A 225 -6.63 -16.25 -1.11
CA ASN A 225 -6.20 -16.04 0.27
C ASN A 225 -5.03 -15.05 0.35
N VAL A 226 -4.40 -14.71 -0.79
CA VAL A 226 -3.30 -13.74 -0.81
C VAL A 226 -3.84 -12.34 -0.53
N VAL A 227 -3.28 -11.70 0.47
CA VAL A 227 -3.58 -10.32 0.86
C VAL A 227 -2.80 -9.34 0.01
N GLY A 228 -1.57 -9.73 -0.39
CA GLY A 228 -0.70 -8.94 -1.24
C GLY A 228 0.75 -9.38 -1.17
N THR A 229 1.62 -8.64 -1.88
CA THR A 229 3.07 -8.88 -1.94
C THR A 229 3.83 -7.89 -1.07
N ALA A 230 4.76 -8.38 -0.25
CA ALA A 230 5.63 -7.56 0.56
C ALA A 230 6.69 -6.91 -0.32
N PHE A 231 6.87 -5.58 -0.24
CA PHE A 231 7.78 -4.86 -1.12
C PHE A 231 8.82 -3.99 -0.42
N VAL A 232 8.62 -3.65 0.87
CA VAL A 232 9.56 -2.82 1.62
C VAL A 232 9.53 -3.13 3.11
N ILE A 233 10.72 -3.25 3.74
CA ILE A 233 10.88 -3.22 5.20
C ILE A 233 10.97 -1.76 5.61
N THR A 234 10.15 -1.34 6.59
CA THR A 234 10.07 0.04 7.07
C THR A 234 10.62 0.24 8.48
N TRP A 235 10.79 -0.83 9.22
CA TRP A 235 11.32 -0.84 10.58
C TRP A 235 11.98 -2.19 10.89
N PRO A 236 13.09 -2.22 11.65
CA PRO A 236 13.79 -1.09 12.27
C PRO A 236 14.52 -0.21 11.22
N LEU A 237 14.91 1.01 11.61
CA LEU A 237 15.43 2.02 10.66
C LEU A 237 16.73 1.61 9.98
N ASP A 238 17.53 0.77 10.62
CA ASP A 238 18.78 0.21 10.09
C ASP A 238 18.57 -0.94 9.10
N ARG A 239 17.34 -1.44 8.99
CA ARG A 239 16.94 -2.50 8.07
C ARG A 239 16.01 -2.02 6.94
N ILE A 240 15.77 -0.71 6.81
CA ILE A 240 14.95 -0.19 5.72
C ILE A 240 15.54 -0.62 4.38
N THR A 241 14.82 -1.43 3.63
CA THR A 241 15.22 -1.91 2.30
C THR A 241 14.00 -2.30 1.48
N TRP A 242 14.15 -2.23 0.16
CA TRP A 242 13.18 -2.80 -0.77
C TRP A 242 13.37 -4.30 -0.84
N LEU A 243 12.25 -5.02 -0.80
CA LEU A 243 12.22 -6.46 -1.05
C LEU A 243 12.08 -6.62 -2.57
N THR A 244 13.20 -6.79 -3.23
CA THR A 244 13.21 -7.09 -4.66
C THR A 244 13.19 -8.58 -4.84
N ASP A 245 12.47 -9.04 -5.86
CA ASP A 245 12.59 -10.41 -6.29
C ASP A 245 14.01 -10.65 -6.78
N PRO A 246 14.58 -11.81 -6.50
CA PRO A 246 15.83 -12.21 -7.11
C PRO A 246 15.57 -12.54 -8.59
N ASP A 247 15.50 -11.48 -9.43
CA ASP A 247 15.19 -11.55 -10.86
C ASP A 247 16.00 -12.65 -11.59
N GLU A 248 17.21 -12.90 -11.13
CA GLU A 248 18.10 -13.92 -11.71
C GLU A 248 17.71 -15.37 -11.29
N THR A 249 16.99 -15.56 -10.18
CA THR A 249 16.65 -16.91 -9.68
C THR A 249 15.68 -17.64 -10.58
N PHE A 250 14.71 -16.92 -11.11
CA PHE A 250 13.61 -17.49 -11.90
C PHE A 250 13.64 -17.07 -13.38
N ALA A 251 14.69 -16.35 -13.82
CA ALA A 251 14.77 -15.77 -15.16
C ALA A 251 14.67 -16.82 -16.29
N ASP A 252 15.20 -18.01 -16.05
CA ASP A 252 15.25 -19.09 -17.04
C ASP A 252 14.13 -20.13 -16.86
N VAL A 253 13.21 -19.91 -15.92
CA VAL A 253 12.09 -20.84 -15.68
C VAL A 253 11.10 -20.73 -16.85
N PRO A 254 10.86 -21.83 -17.57
CA PRO A 254 9.90 -21.81 -18.69
C PRO A 254 8.45 -21.76 -18.17
N ASP A 255 7.55 -21.29 -19.03
CA ASP A 255 6.12 -21.37 -18.75
C ASP A 255 5.67 -22.84 -18.50
N PRO A 256 4.63 -23.03 -17.68
CA PRO A 256 4.09 -24.37 -17.42
C PRO A 256 3.59 -25.05 -18.71
N SER A 257 3.82 -26.34 -18.83
CA SER A 257 3.53 -27.14 -20.03
C SER A 257 2.07 -27.63 -20.10
#